data_2992a1fd3d8fad7440826b30d3885ff7
#
_entry.id   2992a1fd3d8fad7440826b30d3885ff7
#
_cell.length_a   1.000
_cell.length_b   1.000
_cell.length_c   1.000
_cell.angle_alpha   90.00
_cell.angle_beta   90.00
_cell.angle_gamma   90.00
#
_symmetry.space_group_name_H-M   'P 1'
#
loop_
_entity.id
_entity.type
_entity.pdbx_description
1 polymer ?
#
loop_
_entity_poly.entity_id
_entity_poly.type
_entity_poly.pdbx_seq_one_letter_code
_entity_poly.pdbx_strand_id
1 'polypeptide(L)'
;MFNMVVPENQDKVIELFKQGLSILENALAGLSDNVLDYAPSNGGWTIRQIIHHLADGDDLWKIGIKQAFGNEQDEFTLQWYAALPQTEWAKRWNYEKRSADISLALLKANRDHIVQLLEYTPDGWNKSIRFRDTNGKIEIIPVGFVIQMQANHIEHHVKRILEIRKEISGT
;
A
#
# COMPACT_ATOMS: atom_id res chain seq x y z
N MET A 1 15.09 2.53 14.09
CA MET A 1 15.62 1.93 12.86
C MET A 1 14.85 0.62 12.66
N PHE A 2 13.99 0.52 11.68
CA PHE A 2 13.30 -0.75 11.40
C PHE A 2 14.33 -1.77 10.91
N ASN A 3 14.31 -2.96 11.48
CA ASN A 3 15.19 -4.03 11.03
C ASN A 3 14.59 -4.58 9.71
N MET A 4 15.07 -4.07 8.57
CA MET A 4 14.63 -4.46 7.22
C MET A 4 15.23 -5.82 6.87
N VAL A 5 14.65 -6.88 7.40
CA VAL A 5 15.06 -8.25 7.14
C VAL A 5 14.02 -8.99 6.30
N VAL A 6 14.47 -10.02 5.58
CA VAL A 6 13.57 -10.95 4.89
C VAL A 6 12.72 -11.67 5.94
N PRO A 7 11.38 -11.64 5.84
CA PRO A 7 10.53 -12.37 6.76
C PRO A 7 10.78 -13.89 6.68
N GLU A 8 10.82 -14.55 7.84
CA GLU A 8 11.12 -15.98 7.92
C GLU A 8 10.06 -16.88 7.28
N ASN A 9 8.80 -16.45 7.30
CA ASN A 9 7.67 -17.23 6.78
C ASN A 9 7.07 -16.55 5.56
N GLN A 10 7.63 -16.84 4.39
CA GLN A 10 7.20 -16.32 3.08
C GLN A 10 5.72 -16.64 2.80
N ASP A 11 5.30 -17.88 2.98
CA ASP A 11 3.93 -18.32 2.63
C ASP A 11 2.89 -17.56 3.46
N LYS A 12 3.16 -17.39 4.75
CA LYS A 12 2.27 -16.63 5.64
C LYS A 12 2.16 -15.17 5.22
N VAL A 13 3.26 -14.55 4.82
CA VAL A 13 3.24 -13.13 4.40
C VAL A 13 2.51 -12.97 3.07
N ILE A 14 2.74 -13.88 2.11
CA ILE A 14 2.01 -13.87 0.84
C ILE A 14 0.51 -14.08 1.06
N GLU A 15 0.13 -14.97 1.97
CA GLU A 15 -1.27 -15.19 2.33
C GLU A 15 -1.90 -13.92 2.93
N LEU A 16 -1.24 -13.27 3.89
CA LEU A 16 -1.69 -11.99 4.46
C LEU A 16 -1.79 -10.88 3.39
N PHE A 17 -0.84 -10.83 2.47
CA PHE A 17 -0.84 -9.88 1.37
C PHE A 17 -2.04 -10.09 0.44
N LYS A 18 -2.38 -11.33 0.10
CA LYS A 18 -3.56 -11.70 -0.69
C LYS A 18 -4.87 -11.40 0.06
N GLN A 19 -4.96 -11.81 1.33
CA GLN A 19 -6.15 -11.63 2.17
C GLN A 19 -6.48 -10.15 2.44
N GLY A 20 -5.49 -9.27 2.40
CA GLY A 20 -5.68 -7.84 2.67
C GLY A 20 -6.78 -7.20 1.83
N LEU A 21 -6.94 -7.62 0.56
CA LEU A 21 -8.04 -7.14 -0.30
C LEU A 21 -9.41 -7.55 0.22
N SER A 22 -9.61 -8.83 0.53
CA SER A 22 -10.90 -9.30 1.03
C SER A 22 -11.26 -8.66 2.36
N ILE A 23 -10.26 -8.41 3.23
CA ILE A 23 -10.46 -7.70 4.49
C ILE A 23 -10.88 -6.25 4.24
N LEU A 24 -10.26 -5.57 3.27
CA LEU A 24 -10.63 -4.21 2.86
C LEU A 24 -12.03 -4.18 2.25
N GLU A 25 -12.34 -5.06 1.29
CA GLU A 25 -13.67 -5.16 0.68
C GLU A 25 -14.76 -5.39 1.72
N ASN A 26 -14.53 -6.28 2.68
CA ASN A 26 -15.46 -6.52 3.79
C ASN A 26 -15.64 -5.27 4.67
N ALA A 27 -14.57 -4.53 4.93
CA ALA A 27 -14.65 -3.28 5.68
C ALA A 27 -15.40 -2.16 4.92
N LEU A 28 -15.46 -2.24 3.59
CA LEU A 28 -16.18 -1.29 2.72
C LEU A 28 -17.62 -1.74 2.42
N ALA A 29 -17.98 -2.99 2.70
CA ALA A 29 -19.27 -3.54 2.33
C ALA A 29 -20.44 -2.72 2.88
N GLY A 30 -21.40 -2.40 2.00
CA GLY A 30 -22.61 -1.64 2.33
C GLY A 30 -22.41 -0.14 2.53
N LEU A 31 -21.22 0.41 2.30
CA LEU A 31 -21.00 1.84 2.35
C LEU A 31 -21.45 2.52 1.06
N SER A 32 -22.17 3.63 1.20
CA SER A 32 -22.52 4.51 0.08
C SER A 32 -21.39 5.52 -0.18
N ASP A 33 -21.39 6.13 -1.36
CA ASP A 33 -20.42 7.19 -1.72
C ASP A 33 -20.38 8.33 -0.69
N ASN A 34 -21.54 8.75 -0.17
CA ASN A 34 -21.59 9.78 0.85
C ASN A 34 -20.88 9.39 2.15
N VAL A 35 -20.91 8.10 2.49
CA VAL A 35 -20.20 7.56 3.65
C VAL A 35 -18.71 7.48 3.41
N LEU A 36 -18.28 7.20 2.18
CA LEU A 36 -16.86 7.23 1.82
C LEU A 36 -16.24 8.62 2.02
N ASP A 37 -17.04 9.67 1.90
CA ASP A 37 -16.60 11.08 2.02
C ASP A 37 -16.80 11.67 3.43
N TYR A 38 -17.27 10.87 4.40
CA TYR A 38 -17.41 11.32 5.77
C TYR A 38 -16.05 11.78 6.33
N ALA A 39 -16.01 13.04 6.82
CA ALA A 39 -14.84 13.61 7.46
C ALA A 39 -14.79 13.21 8.94
N PRO A 40 -13.84 12.39 9.38
CA PRO A 40 -13.73 11.97 10.77
C PRO A 40 -13.51 13.15 11.71
N SER A 41 -14.11 13.11 12.90
CA SER A 41 -14.05 14.19 13.90
C SER A 41 -12.64 14.56 14.34
N ASN A 42 -11.70 13.62 14.24
CA ASN A 42 -10.29 13.84 14.57
C ASN A 42 -9.46 14.47 13.43
N GLY A 43 -10.09 14.90 12.32
CA GLY A 43 -9.42 15.50 11.17
C GLY A 43 -8.58 14.54 10.35
N GLY A 44 -8.76 13.21 10.52
CA GLY A 44 -8.10 12.18 9.71
C GLY A 44 -8.66 12.10 8.28
N TRP A 45 -8.09 11.18 7.50
CA TRP A 45 -8.54 10.93 6.14
C TRP A 45 -9.95 10.31 6.09
N THR A 46 -10.69 10.65 5.05
CA THR A 46 -11.94 9.96 4.68
C THR A 46 -11.63 8.55 4.19
N ILE A 47 -12.66 7.69 4.18
CA ILE A 47 -12.51 6.32 3.65
C ILE A 47 -12.08 6.36 2.17
N ARG A 48 -12.64 7.26 1.35
CA ARG A 48 -12.24 7.45 -0.05
C ARG A 48 -10.76 7.79 -0.18
N GLN A 49 -10.25 8.72 0.63
CA GLN A 49 -8.83 9.07 0.62
C GLN A 49 -7.92 7.90 1.01
N ILE A 50 -8.34 7.09 1.98
CA ILE A 50 -7.62 5.87 2.38
C ILE A 50 -7.54 4.88 1.21
N ILE A 51 -8.63 4.64 0.48
CA ILE A 51 -8.65 3.72 -0.67
C ILE A 51 -7.64 4.17 -1.73
N HIS A 52 -7.65 5.45 -2.09
CA HIS A 52 -6.70 5.97 -3.08
C HIS A 52 -5.25 5.88 -2.60
N HIS A 53 -5.00 6.19 -1.33
CA HIS A 53 -3.68 6.10 -0.72
C HIS A 53 -3.11 4.67 -0.74
N LEU A 54 -3.94 3.67 -0.44
CA LEU A 54 -3.54 2.26 -0.51
C LEU A 54 -3.17 1.85 -1.94
N ALA A 55 -3.99 2.24 -2.91
CA ALA A 55 -3.75 1.90 -4.32
C ALA A 55 -2.48 2.57 -4.87
N ASP A 56 -2.33 3.86 -4.61
CA ASP A 56 -1.17 4.64 -5.09
C ASP A 56 0.12 4.17 -4.37
N GLY A 57 0.04 3.82 -3.08
CA GLY A 57 1.17 3.29 -2.32
C GLY A 57 1.67 1.94 -2.86
N ASP A 58 0.76 1.01 -3.12
CA ASP A 58 1.11 -0.29 -3.72
C ASP A 58 1.68 -0.12 -5.14
N ASP A 59 1.15 0.82 -5.94
CA ASP A 59 1.63 1.09 -7.30
C ASP A 59 3.06 1.65 -7.30
N LEU A 60 3.37 2.56 -6.40
CA LEU A 60 4.71 3.12 -6.24
C LEU A 60 5.75 2.04 -5.87
N TRP A 61 5.47 1.22 -4.88
CA TRP A 61 6.41 0.17 -4.44
C TRP A 61 6.53 -0.98 -5.43
N LYS A 62 5.48 -1.26 -6.22
CA LYS A 62 5.53 -2.25 -7.31
C LYS A 62 6.67 -1.96 -8.29
N ILE A 63 6.96 -0.69 -8.58
CA ILE A 63 8.06 -0.30 -9.47
C ILE A 63 9.40 -0.76 -8.89
N GLY A 64 9.65 -0.50 -7.60
CA GLY A 64 10.86 -0.96 -6.93
C GLY A 64 11.00 -2.48 -6.91
N ILE A 65 9.91 -3.21 -6.66
CA ILE A 65 9.90 -4.69 -6.71
C ILE A 65 10.27 -5.17 -8.11
N LYS A 66 9.66 -4.62 -9.16
CA LYS A 66 9.96 -4.99 -10.55
C LYS A 66 11.41 -4.68 -10.93
N GLN A 67 11.93 -3.56 -10.45
CA GLN A 67 13.33 -3.19 -10.67
C GLN A 67 14.27 -4.20 -10.00
N ALA A 68 14.00 -4.60 -8.75
CA ALA A 68 14.78 -5.62 -8.06
C ALA A 68 14.79 -6.96 -8.81
N PHE A 69 13.71 -7.30 -9.51
CA PHE A 69 13.64 -8.54 -10.31
C PHE A 69 14.41 -8.45 -11.62
N GLY A 70 14.40 -7.30 -12.27
CA GLY A 70 15.00 -7.09 -13.58
C GLY A 70 16.42 -6.51 -13.56
N ASN A 71 16.69 -5.56 -12.67
CA ASN A 71 17.98 -4.90 -12.54
C ASN A 71 18.21 -4.40 -11.10
N GLU A 72 18.63 -5.28 -10.23
CA GLU A 72 18.85 -5.00 -8.81
C GLU A 72 20.07 -4.09 -8.51
N GLN A 73 20.88 -3.76 -9.53
CA GLN A 73 22.03 -2.88 -9.38
C GLN A 73 21.65 -1.41 -9.41
N ASP A 74 20.54 -1.06 -10.08
CA ASP A 74 20.06 0.31 -10.18
C ASP A 74 19.32 0.76 -8.91
N GLU A 75 19.23 2.08 -8.75
CA GLU A 75 18.61 2.67 -7.58
C GLU A 75 17.16 3.03 -7.84
N PHE A 76 16.31 2.66 -6.90
CA PHE A 76 14.94 3.11 -6.81
C PHE A 76 14.83 4.26 -5.81
N THR A 77 14.03 5.27 -6.13
CA THR A 77 13.81 6.40 -5.23
C THR A 77 12.38 6.90 -5.29
N LEU A 78 11.89 7.35 -4.14
CA LEU A 78 10.62 8.07 -3.98
C LEU A 78 10.86 9.50 -3.44
N GLN A 79 12.03 10.10 -3.69
CA GLN A 79 12.35 11.46 -3.22
C GLN A 79 11.32 12.49 -3.70
N TRP A 80 10.87 12.39 -4.95
CA TRP A 80 9.83 13.27 -5.50
C TRP A 80 8.51 13.14 -4.72
N TYR A 81 8.14 11.92 -4.29
CA TYR A 81 6.94 11.67 -3.51
C TYR A 81 7.10 12.14 -2.05
N ALA A 82 8.25 11.89 -1.45
CA ALA A 82 8.57 12.32 -0.10
C ALA A 82 8.78 13.86 0.03
N ALA A 83 8.92 14.58 -1.09
CA ALA A 83 9.05 16.04 -1.10
C ALA A 83 7.79 16.78 -0.61
N LEU A 84 6.65 16.11 -0.58
CA LEU A 84 5.38 16.67 -0.10
C LEU A 84 4.72 15.72 0.90
N PRO A 85 3.97 16.27 1.88
CA PRO A 85 3.15 15.45 2.76
C PRO A 85 2.07 14.70 1.95
N GLN A 86 1.66 13.53 2.43
CA GLN A 86 0.65 12.70 1.76
C GLN A 86 -0.69 13.42 1.58
N THR A 87 -1.04 14.33 2.49
CA THR A 87 -2.24 15.18 2.38
C THR A 87 -2.18 16.14 1.20
N GLU A 88 -0.99 16.59 0.82
CA GLU A 88 -0.81 17.40 -0.40
C GLU A 88 -0.94 16.58 -1.68
N TRP A 89 -0.46 15.34 -1.68
CA TRP A 89 -0.71 14.41 -2.79
C TRP A 89 -2.19 14.10 -2.95
N ALA A 90 -2.90 13.85 -1.84
CA ALA A 90 -4.34 13.62 -1.86
C ALA A 90 -5.10 14.78 -2.53
N LYS A 91 -4.72 16.04 -2.24
CA LYS A 91 -5.29 17.23 -2.88
C LYS A 91 -4.93 17.30 -4.37
N ARG A 92 -3.63 17.22 -4.70
CA ARG A 92 -3.14 17.36 -6.08
C ARG A 92 -3.65 16.27 -7.00
N TRP A 93 -3.84 15.06 -6.50
CA TRP A 93 -4.38 13.92 -7.23
C TRP A 93 -5.90 13.80 -7.13
N ASN A 94 -6.57 14.82 -6.52
CA ASN A 94 -8.03 14.92 -6.44
C ASN A 94 -8.69 13.66 -5.86
N TYR A 95 -8.20 13.13 -4.75
CA TYR A 95 -8.75 11.95 -4.09
C TYR A 95 -10.25 12.06 -3.81
N GLU A 96 -10.73 13.26 -3.49
CA GLU A 96 -12.15 13.54 -3.22
C GLU A 96 -13.06 13.35 -4.44
N LYS A 97 -12.51 13.40 -5.67
CA LYS A 97 -13.28 13.34 -6.92
C LYS A 97 -13.07 12.06 -7.72
N ARG A 98 -12.10 11.25 -7.33
CA ARG A 98 -11.77 10.01 -8.04
C ARG A 98 -12.70 8.88 -7.63
N SER A 99 -12.98 7.96 -8.57
CA SER A 99 -13.74 6.74 -8.29
C SER A 99 -12.93 5.82 -7.37
N ALA A 100 -13.51 5.46 -6.23
CA ALA A 100 -12.95 4.49 -5.30
C ALA A 100 -12.84 3.10 -5.96
N ASP A 101 -13.82 2.71 -6.79
CA ASP A 101 -13.84 1.40 -7.47
C ASP A 101 -12.65 1.22 -8.41
N ILE A 102 -12.26 2.27 -9.14
CA ILE A 102 -11.08 2.22 -10.02
C ILE A 102 -9.81 1.99 -9.19
N SER A 103 -9.68 2.64 -8.05
CA SER A 103 -8.51 2.45 -7.18
C SER A 103 -8.51 1.07 -6.50
N LEU A 104 -9.65 0.54 -6.13
CA LEU A 104 -9.77 -0.83 -5.63
C LEU A 104 -9.37 -1.85 -6.71
N ALA A 105 -9.82 -1.66 -7.94
CA ALA A 105 -9.44 -2.50 -9.07
C ALA A 105 -7.93 -2.43 -9.36
N LEU A 106 -7.33 -1.24 -9.28
CA LEU A 106 -5.88 -1.04 -9.42
C LEU A 106 -5.12 -1.74 -8.29
N LEU A 107 -5.54 -1.56 -7.05
CA LEU A 107 -4.94 -2.20 -5.87
C LEU A 107 -4.95 -3.72 -6.02
N LYS A 108 -6.09 -4.29 -6.43
CA LYS A 108 -6.21 -5.71 -6.70
C LYS A 108 -5.25 -6.16 -7.79
N ALA A 109 -5.26 -5.49 -8.94
CA ALA A 109 -4.40 -5.82 -10.08
C ALA A 109 -2.91 -5.71 -9.72
N ASN A 110 -2.49 -4.71 -8.93
CA ASN A 110 -1.13 -4.56 -8.45
C ASN A 110 -0.70 -5.75 -7.59
N ARG A 111 -1.54 -6.19 -6.66
CA ARG A 111 -1.24 -7.32 -5.77
C ARG A 111 -1.21 -8.65 -6.51
N ASP A 112 -2.20 -8.91 -7.34
CA ASP A 112 -2.22 -10.11 -8.19
C ASP A 112 -0.98 -10.17 -9.08
N HIS A 113 -0.56 -9.04 -9.65
CA HIS A 113 0.63 -8.95 -10.48
C HIS A 113 1.92 -9.23 -9.70
N ILE A 114 2.07 -8.69 -8.47
CA ILE A 114 3.25 -8.97 -7.62
C ILE A 114 3.30 -10.46 -7.26
N VAL A 115 2.17 -11.06 -6.89
CA VAL A 115 2.11 -12.50 -6.59
C VAL A 115 2.55 -13.32 -7.80
N GLN A 116 2.01 -13.01 -8.99
CA GLN A 116 2.40 -13.67 -10.22
C GLN A 116 3.90 -13.50 -10.52
N LEU A 117 4.46 -12.31 -10.34
CA LEU A 117 5.89 -12.10 -10.52
C LEU A 117 6.74 -12.98 -9.59
N LEU A 118 6.33 -13.13 -8.32
CA LEU A 118 7.02 -14.01 -7.38
C LEU A 118 6.95 -15.50 -7.78
N GLU A 119 5.81 -15.93 -8.33
CA GLU A 119 5.64 -17.32 -8.81
C GLU A 119 6.60 -17.66 -9.97
N TYR A 120 6.93 -16.68 -10.82
CA TYR A 120 7.77 -16.85 -12.00
C TYR A 120 9.19 -16.30 -11.86
N THR A 121 9.55 -15.76 -10.70
CA THR A 121 10.89 -15.23 -10.45
C THR A 121 11.55 -16.02 -9.32
N PRO A 122 12.36 -17.03 -9.66
CA PRO A 122 13.14 -17.76 -8.65
C PRO A 122 13.92 -16.77 -7.78
N ASP A 123 13.97 -17.01 -6.48
CA ASP A 123 14.62 -16.17 -5.48
C ASP A 123 14.09 -14.71 -5.37
N GLY A 124 13.00 -14.37 -6.07
CA GLY A 124 12.41 -13.02 -6.06
C GLY A 124 12.15 -12.49 -4.65
N TRP A 125 11.76 -13.37 -3.75
CA TRP A 125 11.53 -13.04 -2.34
C TRP A 125 12.77 -12.48 -1.63
N ASN A 126 13.94 -13.02 -1.95
CA ASN A 126 15.23 -12.66 -1.34
C ASN A 126 15.96 -11.53 -2.06
N LYS A 127 15.49 -11.14 -3.26
CA LYS A 127 16.05 -10.00 -3.99
C LYS A 127 15.84 -8.72 -3.20
N SER A 128 16.62 -7.70 -3.50
CA SER A 128 16.61 -6.45 -2.76
C SER A 128 16.48 -5.24 -3.67
N ILE A 129 15.75 -4.24 -3.19
CA ILE A 129 15.64 -2.93 -3.78
C ILE A 129 16.78 -2.07 -3.23
N ARG A 130 17.58 -1.47 -4.10
CA ARG A 130 18.55 -0.41 -3.72
C ARG A 130 17.79 0.91 -3.61
N PHE A 131 17.30 1.20 -2.43
CA PHE A 131 16.46 2.39 -2.19
C PHE A 131 17.30 3.58 -1.78
N ARG A 132 17.23 4.67 -2.56
CA ARG A 132 17.81 5.96 -2.18
C ARG A 132 16.78 6.77 -1.39
N ASP A 133 17.06 6.99 -0.12
CA ASP A 133 16.22 7.78 0.78
C ASP A 133 16.32 9.30 0.49
N THR A 134 15.56 10.10 1.23
CA THR A 134 15.53 11.56 1.09
C THR A 134 16.83 12.25 1.48
N ASN A 135 17.72 11.59 2.23
CA ASN A 135 19.03 12.10 2.62
C ASN A 135 20.13 11.66 1.65
N GLY A 136 19.79 10.95 0.58
CA GLY A 136 20.73 10.42 -0.39
C GLY A 136 21.41 9.11 0.02
N LYS A 137 21.08 8.56 1.19
CA LYS A 137 21.60 7.27 1.66
C LYS A 137 20.95 6.13 0.88
N ILE A 138 21.74 5.12 0.51
CA ILE A 138 21.24 3.90 -0.09
C ILE A 138 20.96 2.87 1.01
N GLU A 139 19.74 2.40 1.02
CA GLU A 139 19.28 1.30 1.87
C GLU A 139 19.00 0.07 1.02
N ILE A 140 19.35 -1.10 1.51
CA ILE A 140 19.07 -2.38 0.85
C ILE A 140 17.81 -2.94 1.49
N ILE A 141 16.71 -2.91 0.75
CA ILE A 141 15.39 -3.31 1.25
C ILE A 141 14.98 -4.62 0.58
N PRO A 142 14.88 -5.73 1.32
CA PRO A 142 14.44 -7.00 0.75
C PRO A 142 13.01 -6.90 0.19
N VAL A 143 12.75 -7.54 -0.94
CA VAL A 143 11.41 -7.59 -1.56
C VAL A 143 10.39 -8.19 -0.59
N GLY A 144 10.74 -9.27 0.12
CA GLY A 144 9.88 -9.87 1.12
C GLY A 144 9.47 -8.90 2.24
N PHE A 145 10.39 -8.01 2.66
CA PHE A 145 10.07 -6.97 3.63
C PHE A 145 9.05 -5.96 3.08
N VAL A 146 9.20 -5.55 1.82
CA VAL A 146 8.25 -4.61 1.19
C VAL A 146 6.85 -5.23 1.09
N ILE A 147 6.75 -6.50 0.72
CA ILE A 147 5.47 -7.22 0.63
C ILE A 147 4.81 -7.32 2.01
N GLN A 148 5.58 -7.62 3.06
CA GLN A 148 5.07 -7.60 4.43
C GLN A 148 4.61 -6.22 4.86
N MET A 149 5.39 -5.19 4.54
CA MET A 149 5.03 -3.79 4.83
C MET A 149 3.69 -3.43 4.18
N GLN A 150 3.47 -3.80 2.92
CA GLN A 150 2.22 -3.55 2.22
C GLN A 150 1.04 -4.37 2.76
N ALA A 151 1.28 -5.61 3.22
CA ALA A 151 0.25 -6.39 3.91
C ALA A 151 -0.19 -5.71 5.21
N ASN A 152 0.77 -5.30 6.04
CA ASN A 152 0.51 -4.59 7.30
C ASN A 152 -0.15 -3.21 7.06
N HIS A 153 0.18 -2.55 5.95
CA HIS A 153 -0.36 -1.24 5.59
C HIS A 153 -1.87 -1.30 5.35
N ILE A 154 -2.37 -2.30 4.61
CA ILE A 154 -3.82 -2.51 4.49
C ILE A 154 -4.45 -2.79 5.85
N GLU A 155 -3.88 -3.69 6.64
CA GLU A 155 -4.43 -4.02 7.95
C GLU A 155 -4.57 -2.78 8.84
N HIS A 156 -3.54 -1.92 8.84
CA HIS A 156 -3.58 -0.64 9.56
C HIS A 156 -4.75 0.23 9.11
N HIS A 157 -4.91 0.42 7.81
CA HIS A 157 -5.96 1.27 7.26
C HIS A 157 -7.37 0.66 7.38
N VAL A 158 -7.50 -0.64 7.33
CA VAL A 158 -8.79 -1.32 7.61
C VAL A 158 -9.24 -1.05 9.04
N LYS A 159 -8.35 -1.12 10.04
CA LYS A 159 -8.68 -0.71 11.42
C LYS A 159 -9.21 0.71 11.47
N ARG A 160 -8.59 1.62 10.71
CA ARG A 160 -9.02 3.02 10.63
C ARG A 160 -10.40 3.18 9.98
N ILE A 161 -10.66 2.44 8.90
CA ILE A 161 -11.99 2.41 8.26
C ILE A 161 -13.06 1.95 9.24
N LEU A 162 -12.80 0.89 10.00
CA LEU A 162 -13.73 0.36 10.99
C LEU A 162 -13.99 1.34 12.15
N GLU A 163 -13.00 2.14 12.55
CA GLU A 163 -13.19 3.23 13.52
C GLU A 163 -14.12 4.31 12.96
N ILE A 164 -13.93 4.73 11.71
CA ILE A 164 -14.81 5.70 11.05
C ILE A 164 -16.25 5.15 10.96
N ARG A 165 -16.42 3.88 10.62
CA ARG A 165 -17.74 3.24 10.59
C ARG A 165 -18.44 3.27 11.95
N LYS A 166 -17.71 3.01 13.04
CA LYS A 166 -18.27 3.12 14.41
C LYS A 166 -18.69 4.56 14.72
N GLU A 167 -17.87 5.54 14.37
CA GLU A 167 -18.19 6.95 14.57
C GLU A 167 -19.50 7.33 13.85
N ILE A 168 -19.68 6.88 12.61
CA ILE A 168 -20.90 7.15 11.81
C ILE A 168 -22.13 6.47 12.41
N SER A 169 -21.98 5.22 12.90
CA SER A 169 -23.10 4.46 13.48
C SER A 169 -23.45 4.85 14.93
N GLY A 170 -22.65 5.68 15.57
CA GLY A 170 -22.86 6.13 16.94
C GLY A 170 -22.66 5.01 18.00
N THR A 171 -21.91 3.96 17.65
CA THR A 171 -21.64 2.81 18.55
C THR A 171 -20.17 2.64 18.86
#